data_35903836b171ad55ad8deed6431b429b
#
_entry.id   35903836b171ad55ad8deed6431b429b
#
_cell.length_a   1.000
_cell.length_b   1.000
_cell.length_c   1.000
_cell.angle_alpha   90.00
_cell.angle_beta   90.00
_cell.angle_gamma   90.00
#
_symmetry.space_group_name_H-M   'P 1'
#
loop_
_entity.id
_entity.type
_entity.pdbx_description
1 polymer ?
#
loop_
_entity_poly.entity_id
_entity_poly.type
_entity_poly.pdbx_seq_one_letter_code
_entity_poly.pdbx_strand_id
1 'polypeptide(L)'
;MQDTPFSDVTFIGPVEVHGIQKDDVSHRLNQPIANWQSANGVQLSFADQKVDIPGKLFRFHVEESIAAAVPGNANPLYTTIHEQDLIEELRKILDETILSNVNIKSLRARLEEEAGALNTKVSVIKISDHMGEGVVKRQSILSNAEIKIDGTSLSSWLESHSQVIIPAQDSFSFLELLNDEDPFLSNELLTKISSGIYEAILPTNIQIMERYIGKELPEGITAGFEARVVKEKMDLMLFNPNDSDITIQFDKVNNRTVEVSVLGIDLGNSYKVRFENKKTYEPKKIIQYQDNIKNVFSSERKGRKGSSVSVYRDEYNSQGERLKTTLIAEDFYLPVNEIIIRKIAYPETSETETTESQRSESEKIDGEVQGVVESEADQKDTIAEDSTELANGER
;
A
#
# COMPACT_ATOMS: atom_id res chain seq x y z
N MET A 1 39.92 54.09 13.21
CA MET A 1 39.77 53.16 14.35
C MET A 1 40.27 51.82 13.88
N GLN A 2 41.27 51.21 14.47
CA GLN A 2 41.69 49.85 14.16
C GLN A 2 40.58 48.93 14.63
N ASP A 3 39.95 48.21 13.72
CA ASP A 3 38.97 47.20 14.03
C ASP A 3 39.66 46.05 14.78
N THR A 4 39.29 45.88 16.05
CA THR A 4 39.85 44.81 16.88
C THR A 4 39.27 43.46 16.41
N PRO A 5 40.13 42.45 16.19
CA PRO A 5 39.65 41.10 15.84
C PRO A 5 38.80 40.54 16.99
N PHE A 6 37.95 39.59 16.69
CA PHE A 6 37.22 38.81 17.70
C PHE A 6 38.25 38.06 18.57
N SER A 7 38.40 38.45 19.84
CA SER A 7 39.47 37.94 20.73
C SER A 7 39.16 36.54 21.29
N ASP A 8 37.91 36.15 21.36
CA ASP A 8 37.45 34.87 21.91
C ASP A 8 36.84 33.99 20.79
N VAL A 9 36.69 32.69 21.03
CA VAL A 9 36.08 31.78 20.10
C VAL A 9 34.65 32.23 19.82
N THR A 10 34.48 32.85 18.67
CA THR A 10 33.23 33.51 18.25
C THR A 10 32.74 32.88 16.96
N PHE A 11 31.43 32.61 16.89
CA PHE A 11 30.77 32.12 15.68
C PHE A 11 29.73 33.13 15.20
N ILE A 12 29.55 33.19 13.87
CA ILE A 12 28.40 33.84 13.22
C ILE A 12 27.76 32.79 12.35
N GLY A 13 26.49 32.36 12.66
CA GLY A 13 25.95 31.10 12.16
C GLY A 13 26.89 29.94 12.52
N PRO A 14 27.22 29.02 11.60
CA PRO A 14 28.17 27.93 11.85
C PRO A 14 29.63 28.31 11.61
N VAL A 15 29.93 29.57 11.22
CA VAL A 15 31.25 29.98 10.78
C VAL A 15 32.03 30.57 11.97
N GLU A 16 33.20 29.99 12.28
CA GLU A 16 34.12 30.52 13.25
C GLU A 16 34.84 31.75 12.71
N VAL A 17 34.80 32.85 13.47
CA VAL A 17 35.37 34.14 13.10
C VAL A 17 36.45 34.61 14.12
N HIS A 18 36.90 33.71 15.01
CA HIS A 18 37.96 33.99 15.97
C HIS A 18 39.25 34.45 15.28
N GLY A 19 39.86 35.51 15.81
CA GLY A 19 41.13 36.08 15.32
C GLY A 19 41.03 36.80 13.97
N ILE A 20 39.83 36.91 13.39
CA ILE A 20 39.61 37.58 12.11
C ILE A 20 39.25 39.07 12.38
N GLN A 21 39.83 39.97 11.60
CA GLN A 21 39.46 41.39 11.61
C GLN A 21 38.01 41.52 11.13
N LYS A 22 37.26 42.46 11.73
CA LYS A 22 35.85 42.64 11.39
C LYS A 22 35.61 42.89 9.89
N ASP A 23 36.50 43.61 9.26
CA ASP A 23 36.44 43.91 7.81
C ASP A 23 36.62 42.63 6.94
N ASP A 24 37.35 41.62 7.44
CA ASP A 24 37.61 40.38 6.74
C ASP A 24 36.56 39.29 7.02
N VAL A 25 35.71 39.47 8.05
CA VAL A 25 34.68 38.50 8.43
C VAL A 25 33.66 38.34 7.32
N SER A 26 33.29 39.42 6.62
CA SER A 26 32.35 39.35 5.50
C SER A 26 32.88 38.45 4.38
N HIS A 27 34.15 38.49 4.06
CA HIS A 27 34.78 37.58 3.09
C HIS A 27 34.71 36.12 3.55
N ARG A 28 34.92 35.88 4.88
CA ARG A 28 34.84 34.53 5.46
C ARG A 28 33.43 33.92 5.42
N LEU A 29 32.39 34.75 5.53
CA LEU A 29 30.99 34.33 5.47
C LEU A 29 30.47 34.14 4.04
N ASN A 30 30.94 34.92 3.09
CA ASN A 30 30.42 34.94 1.73
C ASN A 30 30.50 33.60 1.02
N GLN A 31 31.60 32.86 1.16
CA GLN A 31 31.75 31.55 0.50
C GLN A 31 30.78 30.48 1.03
N PRO A 32 30.62 30.24 2.36
CA PRO A 32 29.62 29.36 2.91
C PRO A 32 28.18 29.75 2.48
N ILE A 33 27.87 31.05 2.50
CA ILE A 33 26.56 31.56 2.06
C ILE A 33 26.30 31.20 0.57
N ALA A 34 27.28 31.52 -0.31
CA ALA A 34 27.12 31.22 -1.74
C ALA A 34 26.98 29.71 -2.00
N ASN A 35 27.72 28.89 -1.29
CA ASN A 35 27.62 27.44 -1.37
C ASN A 35 26.22 26.96 -0.95
N TRP A 36 25.70 27.48 0.17
CA TRP A 36 24.37 27.14 0.65
C TRP A 36 23.27 27.60 -0.30
N GLN A 37 23.36 28.85 -0.81
CA GLN A 37 22.38 29.37 -1.77
C GLN A 37 22.32 28.56 -3.08
N SER A 38 23.43 27.96 -3.51
CA SER A 38 23.48 27.14 -4.72
C SER A 38 23.00 25.69 -4.49
N ALA A 39 23.00 25.22 -3.25
CA ALA A 39 22.67 23.83 -2.90
C ALA A 39 21.19 23.59 -2.61
N ASN A 40 20.30 24.61 -2.62
CA ASN A 40 18.88 24.51 -2.23
C ASN A 40 18.71 23.80 -0.86
N GLY A 41 19.19 24.42 0.21
CA GLY A 41 19.29 23.81 1.53
C GLY A 41 17.98 23.56 2.29
N VAL A 42 16.81 24.06 1.81
CA VAL A 42 15.53 23.93 2.53
C VAL A 42 14.44 23.42 1.58
N GLN A 43 13.71 22.43 2.04
CA GLN A 43 12.55 21.87 1.37
C GLN A 43 11.34 22.03 2.27
N LEU A 44 10.23 22.47 1.73
CA LEU A 44 8.93 22.42 2.39
C LEU A 44 8.19 21.15 2.02
N SER A 45 7.52 20.54 3.00
CA SER A 45 6.61 19.41 2.77
C SER A 45 5.21 19.72 3.29
N PHE A 46 4.22 19.26 2.52
CA PHE A 46 2.83 19.23 2.92
C PHE A 46 2.19 17.98 2.32
N ALA A 47 1.73 17.09 3.19
CA ALA A 47 1.26 15.80 2.77
C ALA A 47 2.34 14.98 2.03
N ASP A 48 2.05 14.55 0.81
CA ASP A 48 2.98 13.88 -0.11
C ASP A 48 3.69 14.85 -1.07
N GLN A 49 3.35 16.15 -1.00
CA GLN A 49 3.94 17.18 -1.84
C GLN A 49 5.19 17.76 -1.21
N LYS A 50 6.18 18.08 -2.03
CA LYS A 50 7.42 18.73 -1.61
C LYS A 50 7.78 19.82 -2.59
N VAL A 51 8.31 20.92 -2.07
CA VAL A 51 8.86 22.03 -2.87
C VAL A 51 10.18 22.49 -2.29
N ASP A 52 11.17 22.63 -3.17
CA ASP A 52 12.47 23.20 -2.80
C ASP A 52 12.38 24.72 -2.79
N ILE A 53 12.77 25.35 -1.69
CA ILE A 53 12.85 26.81 -1.60
C ILE A 53 14.19 27.25 -2.18
N PRO A 54 14.19 27.98 -3.30
CA PRO A 54 15.44 28.44 -3.91
C PRO A 54 16.30 29.27 -2.96
N GLY A 55 17.54 28.87 -2.75
CA GLY A 55 18.47 29.57 -1.84
C GLY A 55 18.65 31.05 -2.17
N LYS A 56 18.50 31.45 -3.45
CA LYS A 56 18.53 32.84 -3.91
C LYS A 56 17.43 33.75 -3.35
N LEU A 57 16.35 33.19 -2.81
CA LEU A 57 15.27 33.97 -2.20
C LEU A 57 15.65 34.47 -0.80
N PHE A 58 16.69 33.87 -0.20
CA PHE A 58 17.17 34.28 1.11
C PHE A 58 18.19 35.40 0.99
N ARG A 59 17.99 36.49 1.75
CA ARG A 59 18.91 37.59 1.91
C ARG A 59 19.66 37.44 3.20
N PHE A 60 20.99 37.37 3.13
CA PHE A 60 21.87 37.32 4.29
C PHE A 60 22.36 38.73 4.66
N HIS A 61 22.09 39.14 5.88
CA HIS A 61 22.45 40.44 6.41
C HIS A 61 23.82 40.36 7.13
N VAL A 62 24.87 40.15 6.34
CA VAL A 62 26.22 39.87 6.81
C VAL A 62 26.76 41.01 7.71
N GLU A 63 26.67 42.27 7.25
CA GLU A 63 27.15 43.43 7.99
C GLU A 63 26.40 43.61 9.31
N GLU A 64 25.11 43.42 9.34
CA GLU A 64 24.28 43.51 10.53
C GLU A 64 24.64 42.38 11.49
N SER A 65 24.85 41.16 11.01
CA SER A 65 25.27 40.01 11.82
C SER A 65 26.65 40.27 12.47
N ILE A 66 27.60 40.85 11.74
CA ILE A 66 28.92 41.20 12.23
C ILE A 66 28.82 42.32 13.30
N ALA A 67 28.00 43.35 13.03
CA ALA A 67 27.84 44.47 13.93
C ALA A 67 27.18 44.07 15.27
N ALA A 68 26.27 43.13 15.23
CA ALA A 68 25.57 42.63 16.42
C ALA A 68 26.31 41.51 17.15
N ALA A 69 27.39 40.95 16.56
CA ALA A 69 28.09 39.81 17.12
C ALA A 69 28.79 40.15 18.44
N VAL A 70 28.57 39.32 19.45
CA VAL A 70 29.19 39.39 20.77
C VAL A 70 30.37 38.42 20.79
N PRO A 71 31.59 38.91 21.08
CA PRO A 71 32.76 38.05 21.20
C PRO A 71 32.58 36.94 22.26
N GLY A 72 33.10 35.76 21.97
CA GLY A 72 33.00 34.58 22.85
C GLY A 72 31.67 33.81 22.75
N ASN A 73 30.75 34.21 21.86
CA ASN A 73 29.46 33.62 21.73
C ASN A 73 29.21 33.03 20.33
N ALA A 74 28.21 32.10 20.25
CA ALA A 74 27.58 31.76 19.01
C ALA A 74 26.52 32.83 18.68
N ASN A 75 26.72 33.54 17.59
CA ASN A 75 25.85 34.61 17.13
C ASN A 75 25.03 34.19 15.93
N PRO A 76 23.79 34.65 15.77
CA PRO A 76 22.98 34.34 14.59
C PRO A 76 23.56 34.99 13.32
N LEU A 77 23.47 34.28 12.21
CA LEU A 77 23.60 34.87 10.88
C LEU A 77 22.20 35.32 10.44
N TYR A 78 21.95 36.62 10.50
CA TYR A 78 20.63 37.16 10.18
C TYR A 78 20.31 36.96 8.71
N THR A 79 19.13 36.38 8.49
CA THR A 79 18.59 36.10 7.14
C THR A 79 17.16 36.55 7.06
N THR A 80 16.70 36.88 5.87
CA THR A 80 15.30 37.20 5.60
C THR A 80 14.87 36.59 4.26
N ILE A 81 13.61 36.19 4.16
CA ILE A 81 12.94 35.85 2.93
C ILE A 81 11.72 36.74 2.74
N HIS A 82 11.49 37.23 1.52
CA HIS A 82 10.32 38.04 1.22
C HIS A 82 9.06 37.18 1.34
N GLU A 83 8.07 37.72 2.03
CA GLU A 83 6.80 37.02 2.26
C GLU A 83 6.08 36.68 0.94
N GLN A 84 6.10 37.60 -0.01
CA GLN A 84 5.46 37.36 -1.31
C GLN A 84 6.15 36.24 -2.10
N ASP A 85 7.49 36.21 -2.10
CA ASP A 85 8.25 35.14 -2.75
C ASP A 85 7.98 33.78 -2.13
N LEU A 86 7.86 33.73 -0.78
CA LEU A 86 7.47 32.51 -0.07
C LEU A 86 6.07 32.04 -0.45
N ILE A 87 5.09 32.96 -0.50
CA ILE A 87 3.71 32.66 -0.90
C ILE A 87 3.67 32.09 -2.32
N GLU A 88 4.47 32.63 -3.26
CA GLU A 88 4.56 32.10 -4.62
C GLU A 88 5.09 30.66 -4.67
N GLU A 89 6.08 30.33 -3.83
CA GLU A 89 6.57 28.95 -3.72
C GLU A 89 5.52 28.01 -3.12
N LEU A 90 4.81 28.46 -2.08
CA LEU A 90 3.74 27.70 -1.43
C LEU A 90 2.58 27.37 -2.40
N ARG A 91 2.21 28.29 -3.28
CA ARG A 91 1.17 28.08 -4.31
C ARG A 91 1.47 26.95 -5.29
N LYS A 92 2.70 26.47 -5.35
CA LYS A 92 3.05 25.32 -6.20
C LYS A 92 2.51 24.00 -5.64
N ILE A 93 2.29 23.93 -4.31
CA ILE A 93 1.88 22.70 -3.60
C ILE A 93 0.61 22.87 -2.75
N LEU A 94 0.16 24.11 -2.51
CA LEU A 94 -1.02 24.41 -1.70
C LEU A 94 -2.06 25.16 -2.55
N ASP A 95 -3.32 24.78 -2.38
CA ASP A 95 -4.42 25.62 -2.86
C ASP A 95 -4.66 26.82 -1.92
N GLU A 96 -5.46 27.79 -2.38
CA GLU A 96 -5.74 29.03 -1.63
C GLU A 96 -6.45 28.76 -0.29
N THR A 97 -7.24 27.69 -0.21
CA THR A 97 -7.97 27.33 1.02
C THR A 97 -6.99 26.87 2.08
N ILE A 98 -6.07 25.98 1.71
CA ILE A 98 -5.03 25.48 2.60
C ILE A 98 -4.06 26.63 2.94
N LEU A 99 -3.60 27.38 1.94
CA LEU A 99 -2.65 28.50 2.12
C LEU A 99 -3.17 29.55 3.11
N SER A 100 -4.48 29.84 3.10
CA SER A 100 -5.09 30.80 4.02
C SER A 100 -5.00 30.38 5.50
N ASN A 101 -4.74 29.11 5.77
CA ASN A 101 -4.61 28.55 7.11
C ASN A 101 -3.15 28.45 7.58
N VAL A 102 -2.18 28.76 6.72
CA VAL A 102 -0.74 28.73 7.05
C VAL A 102 -0.35 30.01 7.81
N ASN A 103 0.28 29.85 8.95
CA ASN A 103 0.91 30.96 9.67
C ASN A 103 2.22 31.34 8.96
N ILE A 104 2.12 32.17 7.92
CA ILE A 104 3.25 32.60 7.08
C ILE A 104 4.38 33.20 7.93
N LYS A 105 4.04 33.97 8.98
CA LYS A 105 5.04 34.57 9.86
C LYS A 105 5.86 33.51 10.60
N SER A 106 5.21 32.47 11.15
CA SER A 106 5.87 31.38 11.85
C SER A 106 6.76 30.55 10.90
N LEU A 107 6.21 30.20 9.72
CA LEU A 107 6.94 29.46 8.70
C LEU A 107 8.15 30.22 8.19
N ARG A 108 8.00 31.53 7.93
CA ARG A 108 9.09 32.41 7.51
C ARG A 108 10.22 32.45 8.56
N ALA A 109 9.87 32.64 9.84
CA ALA A 109 10.86 32.66 10.92
C ALA A 109 11.65 31.33 10.98
N ARG A 110 10.99 30.19 10.80
CA ARG A 110 11.64 28.89 10.78
C ARG A 110 12.58 28.73 9.58
N LEU A 111 12.16 29.17 8.39
CA LEU A 111 12.99 29.19 7.18
C LEU A 111 14.23 30.09 7.34
N GLU A 112 14.05 31.27 7.92
CA GLU A 112 15.16 32.24 8.20
C GLU A 112 16.17 31.67 9.18
N GLU A 113 15.72 30.95 10.21
CA GLU A 113 16.57 30.22 11.16
C GLU A 113 17.38 29.12 10.48
N GLU A 114 16.75 28.26 9.67
CA GLU A 114 17.43 27.20 8.94
C GLU A 114 18.45 27.73 7.93
N ALA A 115 18.12 28.81 7.23
CA ALA A 115 19.05 29.45 6.32
C ALA A 115 20.27 30.03 7.06
N GLY A 116 20.04 30.68 8.22
CA GLY A 116 21.12 31.21 9.06
C GLY A 116 22.06 30.17 9.64
N ALA A 117 21.56 28.92 9.81
CA ALA A 117 22.37 27.79 10.23
C ALA A 117 23.27 27.22 9.12
N LEU A 118 23.09 27.61 7.84
CA LEU A 118 23.84 27.15 6.67
C LEU A 118 24.03 25.63 6.63
N ASN A 119 23.00 24.86 7.01
CA ASN A 119 23.07 23.42 7.02
C ASN A 119 23.37 22.87 5.61
N THR A 120 24.36 21.98 5.51
CA THR A 120 24.74 21.34 4.23
C THR A 120 23.79 20.22 3.80
N LYS A 121 22.99 19.70 4.74
CA LYS A 121 21.93 18.72 4.45
C LYS A 121 20.64 19.47 4.22
N VAL A 122 19.85 18.99 3.26
CA VAL A 122 18.51 19.54 3.01
C VAL A 122 17.65 19.35 4.26
N SER A 123 17.21 20.47 4.84
CA SER A 123 16.25 20.48 5.95
C SER A 123 14.84 20.40 5.37
N VAL A 124 14.06 19.45 5.84
CA VAL A 124 12.63 19.35 5.48
C VAL A 124 11.80 19.99 6.59
N ILE A 125 11.07 21.05 6.24
CA ILE A 125 10.15 21.75 7.16
C ILE A 125 8.73 21.38 6.77
N LYS A 126 7.98 20.85 7.73
CA LYS A 126 6.57 20.52 7.54
C LYS A 126 5.71 21.77 7.64
N ILE A 127 4.95 22.08 6.61
CA ILE A 127 4.02 23.22 6.61
C ILE A 127 2.92 23.02 7.66
N SER A 128 2.52 21.78 7.91
CA SER A 128 1.53 21.41 8.93
C SER A 128 1.88 21.92 10.33
N ASP A 129 3.18 21.99 10.69
CA ASP A 129 3.65 22.50 11.98
C ASP A 129 3.41 24.02 12.14
N HIS A 130 3.15 24.71 11.02
CA HIS A 130 2.89 26.16 10.96
C HIS A 130 1.43 26.47 10.60
N MET A 131 0.52 25.53 10.78
CA MET A 131 -0.92 25.72 10.57
C MET A 131 -1.65 25.84 11.91
N GLY A 132 -2.81 26.47 11.90
CA GLY A 132 -3.66 26.55 13.08
C GLY A 132 -4.08 25.17 13.58
N GLU A 133 -4.07 24.93 14.89
CA GLU A 133 -4.45 23.64 15.49
C GLU A 133 -5.84 23.14 15.02
N GLY A 134 -6.75 24.03 14.68
CA GLY A 134 -8.08 23.69 14.18
C GLY A 134 -8.08 23.08 12.78
N VAL A 135 -7.01 23.22 12.02
CA VAL A 135 -6.87 22.65 10.67
C VAL A 135 -6.12 21.33 10.73
N VAL A 136 -5.02 21.28 11.45
CA VAL A 136 -4.15 20.09 11.57
C VAL A 136 -4.81 18.98 12.42
N LYS A 137 -5.60 19.36 13.44
CA LYS A 137 -6.32 18.39 14.29
C LYS A 137 -7.67 17.97 13.72
N ARG A 138 -8.15 18.59 12.64
CA ARG A 138 -9.41 18.23 12.02
C ARG A 138 -9.17 17.11 11.02
N GLN A 139 -9.09 15.87 11.52
CA GLN A 139 -9.20 14.73 10.64
C GLN A 139 -10.56 14.74 9.96
N SER A 140 -10.54 14.71 8.63
CA SER A 140 -11.71 14.57 7.78
C SER A 140 -11.81 13.12 7.31
N ILE A 141 -13.02 12.65 7.05
CA ILE A 141 -13.20 11.40 6.33
C ILE A 141 -12.77 11.64 4.89
N LEU A 142 -11.65 11.06 4.48
CA LEU A 142 -11.13 11.14 3.12
C LEU A 142 -11.87 10.18 2.20
N SER A 143 -12.26 9.03 2.74
CA SER A 143 -12.97 7.98 2.02
C SER A 143 -13.58 6.97 2.99
N ASN A 144 -14.52 6.16 2.50
CA ASN A 144 -15.07 5.04 3.25
C ASN A 144 -15.42 3.86 2.33
N ALA A 145 -15.58 2.68 2.93
CA ALA A 145 -16.08 1.46 2.31
C ALA A 145 -16.92 0.67 3.31
N GLU A 146 -17.75 -0.25 2.81
CA GLU A 146 -18.55 -1.15 3.66
C GLU A 146 -18.08 -2.60 3.52
N ILE A 147 -17.83 -3.24 4.63
CA ILE A 147 -17.57 -4.68 4.69
C ILE A 147 -18.83 -5.42 5.11
N LYS A 148 -19.25 -6.38 4.30
CA LYS A 148 -20.34 -7.31 4.65
C LYS A 148 -19.77 -8.58 5.23
N ILE A 149 -20.03 -8.84 6.50
CA ILE A 149 -19.50 -10.00 7.22
C ILE A 149 -20.62 -10.68 8.01
N ASP A 150 -20.76 -11.98 7.84
CA ASP A 150 -21.64 -12.78 8.66
C ASP A 150 -20.85 -13.39 9.84
N GLY A 151 -21.28 -13.12 11.08
CA GLY A 151 -20.76 -13.81 12.26
C GLY A 151 -20.33 -12.93 13.43
N THR A 152 -20.16 -13.60 14.59
CA THR A 152 -19.78 -12.96 15.87
C THR A 152 -18.27 -12.69 15.99
N SER A 153 -17.45 -13.38 15.20
CA SER A 153 -15.97 -13.29 15.26
C SER A 153 -15.41 -11.90 14.95
N LEU A 154 -16.15 -11.11 14.16
CA LEU A 154 -15.76 -9.73 13.87
C LEU A 154 -15.96 -8.80 15.06
N SER A 155 -16.98 -9.06 15.91
CA SER A 155 -17.29 -8.13 17.01
C SER A 155 -16.15 -8.06 18.02
N SER A 156 -15.54 -9.19 18.39
CA SER A 156 -14.39 -9.20 19.30
C SER A 156 -13.15 -8.56 18.67
N TRP A 157 -12.92 -8.76 17.37
CA TRP A 157 -11.82 -8.12 16.68
C TRP A 157 -11.98 -6.59 16.63
N LEU A 158 -13.19 -6.09 16.35
CA LEU A 158 -13.51 -4.66 16.36
C LEU A 158 -13.37 -4.01 17.75
N GLU A 159 -13.63 -4.74 18.83
CA GLU A 159 -13.44 -4.24 20.20
C GLU A 159 -11.97 -3.91 20.47
N SER A 160 -11.04 -4.69 19.89
CA SER A 160 -9.60 -4.48 20.04
C SER A 160 -9.00 -3.56 18.95
N HIS A 161 -9.64 -3.48 17.78
CA HIS A 161 -9.11 -2.81 16.58
C HIS A 161 -10.10 -1.80 15.98
N SER A 162 -10.76 -1.00 16.84
CA SER A 162 -11.68 0.03 16.36
C SER A 162 -11.00 1.13 15.54
N GLN A 163 -9.70 1.34 15.77
CA GLN A 163 -8.87 2.30 15.05
C GLN A 163 -7.47 1.75 14.84
N VAL A 164 -6.92 2.01 13.66
CA VAL A 164 -5.54 1.66 13.28
C VAL A 164 -4.87 2.91 12.72
N ILE A 165 -3.71 3.25 13.26
CA ILE A 165 -2.94 4.41 12.82
C ILE A 165 -1.83 3.95 11.88
N ILE A 166 -1.74 4.59 10.72
CA ILE A 166 -0.60 4.48 9.81
C ILE A 166 0.23 5.76 9.97
N PRO A 167 1.39 5.69 10.62
CA PRO A 167 2.18 6.89 10.90
C PRO A 167 2.61 7.60 9.63
N ALA A 168 2.95 8.88 9.77
CA ALA A 168 3.49 9.70 8.69
C ALA A 168 4.78 9.09 8.13
N GLN A 169 4.89 8.99 6.81
CA GLN A 169 6.06 8.47 6.08
C GLN A 169 6.45 7.04 6.52
N ASP A 170 5.48 6.21 6.92
CA ASP A 170 5.72 4.86 7.39
C ASP A 170 4.84 3.83 6.70
N SER A 171 5.22 2.58 6.86
CA SER A 171 4.55 1.41 6.29
C SER A 171 3.58 0.78 7.29
N PHE A 172 2.55 0.18 6.78
CA PHE A 172 1.57 -0.61 7.52
C PHE A 172 1.51 -2.02 6.94
N SER A 173 1.54 -3.03 7.81
CA SER A 173 1.30 -4.42 7.50
C SER A 173 0.02 -4.88 8.21
N PHE A 174 -0.91 -5.45 7.46
CA PHE A 174 -2.13 -5.98 8.06
C PHE A 174 -1.85 -7.21 8.95
N LEU A 175 -0.87 -8.04 8.59
CA LEU A 175 -0.48 -9.19 9.41
C LEU A 175 0.20 -8.78 10.72
N GLU A 176 0.97 -7.69 10.72
CA GLU A 176 1.59 -7.16 11.95
C GLU A 176 0.56 -6.55 12.92
N LEU A 177 -0.61 -6.14 12.40
CA LEU A 177 -1.72 -5.69 13.24
C LEU A 177 -2.34 -6.83 14.05
N LEU A 178 -2.23 -8.09 13.54
CA LEU A 178 -2.82 -9.25 14.20
C LEU A 178 -1.98 -9.64 15.41
N ASN A 179 -2.61 -9.68 16.57
CA ASN A 179 -2.00 -10.11 17.81
C ASN A 179 -2.10 -11.63 17.99
N ASP A 180 -1.36 -12.18 18.97
CA ASP A 180 -1.50 -13.57 19.41
C ASP A 180 -2.92 -13.88 19.93
N GLU A 181 -3.70 -12.85 20.24
CA GLU A 181 -5.11 -12.94 20.68
C GLU A 181 -6.10 -13.16 19.52
N ASP A 182 -5.64 -13.07 18.25
CA ASP A 182 -6.45 -13.29 17.05
C ASP A 182 -6.25 -14.67 16.37
N PRO A 183 -5.97 -15.78 17.09
CA PRO A 183 -5.68 -17.07 16.47
C PRO A 183 -6.90 -17.68 15.76
N PHE A 184 -8.10 -17.22 16.09
CA PHE A 184 -9.36 -17.79 15.59
C PHE A 184 -9.89 -17.12 14.33
N LEU A 185 -9.23 -16.06 13.82
CA LEU A 185 -9.65 -15.43 12.56
C LEU A 185 -9.26 -16.32 11.37
N SER A 186 -10.27 -16.73 10.61
CA SER A 186 -10.04 -17.48 9.39
C SER A 186 -9.43 -16.59 8.30
N ASN A 187 -8.64 -17.19 7.38
CA ASN A 187 -8.10 -16.45 6.23
C ASN A 187 -9.19 -15.79 5.37
N GLU A 188 -10.41 -16.35 5.37
CA GLU A 188 -11.56 -15.74 4.69
C GLU A 188 -11.97 -14.43 5.36
N LEU A 189 -12.07 -14.41 6.69
CA LEU A 189 -12.40 -13.21 7.45
C LEU A 189 -11.30 -12.15 7.33
N LEU A 190 -10.03 -12.55 7.44
CA LEU A 190 -8.88 -11.67 7.22
C LEU A 190 -8.93 -11.04 5.83
N THR A 191 -9.22 -11.85 4.80
CA THR A 191 -9.38 -11.36 3.42
C THR A 191 -10.54 -10.38 3.28
N LYS A 192 -11.66 -10.58 3.98
CA LYS A 192 -12.79 -9.63 3.95
C LYS A 192 -12.43 -8.30 4.60
N ILE A 193 -11.77 -8.33 5.77
CA ILE A 193 -11.34 -7.10 6.47
C ILE A 193 -10.32 -6.34 5.64
N SER A 194 -9.27 -7.00 5.19
CA SER A 194 -8.21 -6.38 4.38
C SER A 194 -8.73 -5.84 3.04
N SER A 195 -9.71 -6.52 2.43
CA SER A 195 -10.36 -6.03 1.21
C SER A 195 -11.17 -4.76 1.46
N GLY A 196 -11.85 -4.66 2.61
CA GLY A 196 -12.53 -3.42 3.00
C GLY A 196 -11.56 -2.27 3.27
N ILE A 197 -10.43 -2.54 3.92
CA ILE A 197 -9.35 -1.56 4.08
C ILE A 197 -8.85 -1.12 2.71
N TYR A 198 -8.56 -2.07 1.83
CA TYR A 198 -8.07 -1.78 0.48
C TYR A 198 -9.07 -0.94 -0.33
N GLU A 199 -10.36 -1.29 -0.29
CA GLU A 199 -11.42 -0.52 -0.94
C GLU A 199 -11.48 0.92 -0.41
N ALA A 200 -11.39 1.08 0.93
CA ALA A 200 -11.43 2.39 1.57
C ALA A 200 -10.21 3.27 1.23
N ILE A 201 -9.01 2.69 1.10
CA ILE A 201 -7.79 3.46 0.80
C ILE A 201 -7.60 3.76 -0.69
N LEU A 202 -8.24 3.01 -1.59
CA LEU A 202 -8.09 3.23 -3.04
C LEU A 202 -8.37 4.67 -3.47
N PRO A 203 -9.42 5.38 -2.99
CA PRO A 203 -9.66 6.77 -3.32
C PRO A 203 -8.88 7.75 -2.43
N THR A 204 -7.64 7.41 -2.08
CA THR A 204 -6.68 8.28 -1.35
C THR A 204 -5.31 8.23 -2.02
N ASN A 205 -4.33 8.99 -1.52
CA ASN A 205 -2.95 8.95 -1.99
C ASN A 205 -2.10 7.84 -1.35
N ILE A 206 -2.65 7.06 -0.42
CA ILE A 206 -1.95 5.92 0.20
C ILE A 206 -1.44 4.98 -0.89
N GLN A 207 -0.18 4.55 -0.76
CA GLN A 207 0.46 3.64 -1.71
C GLN A 207 0.24 2.18 -1.29
N ILE A 208 -0.05 1.35 -2.28
CA ILE A 208 -0.17 -0.10 -2.09
C ILE A 208 1.20 -0.70 -2.38
N MET A 209 1.85 -1.24 -1.34
CA MET A 209 3.19 -1.85 -1.43
C MET A 209 3.10 -3.33 -1.76
N GLU A 210 2.13 -4.03 -1.15
CA GLU A 210 1.89 -5.44 -1.36
C GLU A 210 0.39 -5.74 -1.31
N ARG A 211 -0.09 -6.53 -2.26
CA ARG A 211 -1.47 -6.98 -2.36
C ARG A 211 -1.56 -8.27 -3.16
N TYR A 212 -2.34 -9.20 -2.69
CA TYR A 212 -2.63 -10.46 -3.37
C TYR A 212 -4.09 -10.62 -3.70
N ILE A 213 -4.39 -11.46 -4.69
CA ILE A 213 -5.74 -11.92 -5.03
C ILE A 213 -5.79 -13.45 -5.09
N GLY A 214 -6.98 -14.01 -4.94
CA GLY A 214 -7.23 -15.43 -5.10
C GLY A 214 -7.32 -15.86 -6.56
N LYS A 215 -7.29 -17.18 -6.79
CA LYS A 215 -7.61 -17.73 -8.11
C LYS A 215 -9.08 -17.54 -8.48
N GLU A 216 -9.95 -17.55 -7.48
CA GLU A 216 -11.39 -17.36 -7.57
C GLU A 216 -11.78 -16.16 -6.74
N LEU A 217 -12.69 -15.33 -7.26
CA LEU A 217 -13.21 -14.18 -6.52
C LEU A 217 -13.99 -14.65 -5.29
N PRO A 218 -13.64 -14.21 -4.07
CA PRO A 218 -14.38 -14.55 -2.85
C PRO A 218 -15.82 -14.01 -2.90
N GLU A 219 -16.72 -14.72 -2.22
CA GLU A 219 -18.11 -14.27 -2.12
C GLU A 219 -18.22 -12.99 -1.29
N GLY A 220 -19.00 -12.04 -1.79
CA GLY A 220 -19.22 -10.75 -1.14
C GLY A 220 -18.16 -9.69 -1.44
N ILE A 221 -17.11 -10.03 -2.20
CA ILE A 221 -16.09 -9.07 -2.65
C ILE A 221 -16.30 -8.76 -4.14
N THR A 222 -16.21 -7.50 -4.50
CA THR A 222 -16.28 -7.06 -5.90
C THR A 222 -14.91 -7.21 -6.56
N ALA A 223 -14.87 -7.67 -7.82
CA ALA A 223 -13.63 -7.75 -8.59
C ALA A 223 -12.95 -6.37 -8.68
N GLY A 224 -11.68 -6.33 -8.35
CA GLY A 224 -10.90 -5.10 -8.22
C GLY A 224 -10.74 -4.59 -6.79
N PHE A 225 -11.48 -5.15 -5.82
CA PHE A 225 -11.39 -4.77 -4.41
C PHE A 225 -10.84 -5.89 -3.51
N GLU A 226 -10.55 -7.09 -4.03
CA GLU A 226 -9.94 -8.12 -3.20
C GLU A 226 -8.52 -7.72 -2.77
N ALA A 227 -8.24 -7.86 -1.48
CA ALA A 227 -6.90 -7.91 -0.92
C ALA A 227 -6.81 -9.20 -0.09
N ARG A 228 -6.28 -10.26 -0.70
CA ARG A 228 -6.19 -11.57 -0.06
C ARG A 228 -5.10 -11.58 0.99
N VAL A 229 -5.48 -11.97 2.21
CA VAL A 229 -4.56 -12.20 3.32
C VAL A 229 -4.57 -13.65 3.75
N VAL A 230 -3.38 -14.22 3.91
CA VAL A 230 -3.17 -15.58 4.41
C VAL A 230 -2.03 -15.52 5.42
N LYS A 231 -2.30 -15.95 6.65
CA LYS A 231 -1.30 -15.94 7.73
C LYS A 231 0.03 -16.50 7.25
N GLU A 232 1.13 -15.79 7.52
CA GLU A 232 2.52 -16.13 7.18
C GLU A 232 2.87 -16.19 5.68
N LYS A 233 1.95 -15.83 4.77
CA LYS A 233 2.17 -16.02 3.32
C LYS A 233 1.78 -14.84 2.44
N MET A 234 0.69 -14.15 2.75
CA MET A 234 0.12 -13.08 1.93
C MET A 234 -0.36 -11.97 2.83
N ASP A 235 0.10 -10.78 2.59
CA ASP A 235 -0.25 -9.59 3.37
C ASP A 235 -0.89 -8.49 2.51
N LEU A 236 -1.47 -7.53 3.18
CA LEU A 236 -1.78 -6.21 2.63
C LEU A 236 -0.80 -5.22 3.26
N MET A 237 0.14 -4.72 2.45
CA MET A 237 1.09 -3.71 2.89
C MET A 237 0.82 -2.37 2.22
N LEU A 238 0.78 -1.33 3.04
CA LEU A 238 0.50 0.04 2.64
C LEU A 238 1.64 0.95 3.08
N PHE A 239 1.79 2.08 2.38
CA PHE A 239 2.72 3.14 2.78
C PHE A 239 1.98 4.47 2.81
N ASN A 240 2.09 5.19 3.90
CA ASN A 240 1.55 6.54 4.05
C ASN A 240 2.58 7.56 3.55
N PRO A 241 2.41 8.16 2.36
CA PRO A 241 3.35 9.15 1.83
C PRO A 241 3.20 10.53 2.47
N ASN A 242 2.18 10.71 3.33
CA ASN A 242 1.88 12.01 3.94
C ASN A 242 2.85 12.33 5.08
N ASP A 243 2.99 13.59 5.38
CA ASP A 243 3.75 14.09 6.54
C ASP A 243 2.92 14.08 7.85
N SER A 244 1.69 13.58 7.78
CA SER A 244 0.75 13.39 8.89
C SER A 244 0.22 11.97 8.94
N ASP A 245 -0.22 11.55 10.12
CA ASP A 245 -0.80 10.24 10.33
C ASP A 245 -2.14 10.09 9.61
N ILE A 246 -2.40 8.87 9.13
CA ILE A 246 -3.71 8.44 8.63
C ILE A 246 -4.30 7.47 9.64
N THR A 247 -5.59 7.61 9.91
CA THR A 247 -6.33 6.68 10.78
C THR A 247 -7.34 5.90 9.96
N ILE A 248 -7.29 4.57 10.05
CA ILE A 248 -8.35 3.69 9.57
C ILE A 248 -9.27 3.41 10.74
N GLN A 249 -10.54 3.78 10.63
CA GLN A 249 -11.55 3.59 11.65
C GLN A 249 -12.58 2.57 11.21
N PHE A 250 -12.98 1.70 12.12
CA PHE A 250 -13.99 0.66 11.89
C PHE A 250 -15.21 0.93 12.76
N ASP A 251 -16.34 1.22 12.12
CA ASP A 251 -17.60 1.48 12.80
C ASP A 251 -18.62 0.39 12.47
N LYS A 252 -19.19 -0.21 13.50
CA LYS A 252 -20.24 -1.22 13.35
C LYS A 252 -21.55 -0.53 12.98
N VAL A 253 -21.97 -0.63 11.71
CA VAL A 253 -23.25 -0.10 11.24
C VAL A 253 -24.41 -0.99 11.72
N ASN A 254 -24.24 -2.32 11.63
CA ASN A 254 -25.20 -3.31 12.11
C ASN A 254 -24.50 -4.67 12.32
N ASN A 255 -25.26 -5.74 12.62
CA ASN A 255 -24.68 -7.07 12.90
C ASN A 255 -23.99 -7.74 11.69
N ARG A 256 -24.11 -7.18 10.48
CA ARG A 256 -23.56 -7.74 9.23
C ARG A 256 -22.75 -6.74 8.41
N THR A 257 -22.66 -5.49 8.86
CA THR A 257 -22.00 -4.44 8.10
C THR A 257 -21.11 -3.63 9.03
N VAL A 258 -19.87 -3.45 8.61
CA VAL A 258 -18.89 -2.56 9.21
C VAL A 258 -18.51 -1.53 8.18
N GLU A 259 -18.54 -0.26 8.55
CA GLU A 259 -17.97 0.83 7.78
C GLU A 259 -16.48 0.96 8.10
N VAL A 260 -15.67 1.06 7.07
CA VAL A 260 -14.24 1.35 7.17
C VAL A 260 -14.02 2.75 6.65
N SER A 261 -13.64 3.67 7.52
CA SER A 261 -13.39 5.06 7.18
C SER A 261 -11.89 5.36 7.23
N VAL A 262 -11.38 6.07 6.23
CA VAL A 262 -10.02 6.61 6.22
C VAL A 262 -10.07 8.07 6.62
N LEU A 263 -9.43 8.39 7.74
CA LEU A 263 -9.39 9.75 8.27
C LEU A 263 -7.98 10.30 8.12
N GLY A 264 -7.90 11.57 7.74
CA GLY A 264 -6.64 12.28 7.56
C GLY A 264 -6.88 13.77 7.35
N ILE A 265 -5.82 14.50 7.07
CA ILE A 265 -5.91 15.91 6.67
C ILE A 265 -6.39 15.97 5.23
N ASP A 266 -7.42 16.77 4.95
CA ASP A 266 -7.84 17.05 3.58
C ASP A 266 -6.76 17.90 2.89
N LEU A 267 -6.19 17.35 1.83
CA LEU A 267 -5.05 17.93 1.12
C LEU A 267 -5.46 18.78 -0.09
N GLY A 268 -6.77 18.95 -0.29
CA GLY A 268 -7.31 19.67 -1.45
C GLY A 268 -7.32 18.84 -2.75
N ASN A 269 -6.55 17.76 -2.84
CA ASN A 269 -6.63 16.81 -3.95
C ASN A 269 -7.69 15.75 -3.67
N SER A 270 -8.39 15.33 -4.71
CA SER A 270 -9.36 14.24 -4.62
C SER A 270 -8.97 13.08 -5.53
N TYR A 271 -9.28 11.86 -5.11
CA TYR A 271 -8.93 10.64 -5.82
C TYR A 271 -10.19 9.87 -6.18
N LYS A 272 -10.28 9.40 -7.43
CA LYS A 272 -11.41 8.61 -7.91
C LYS A 272 -10.93 7.27 -8.46
N VAL A 273 -11.61 6.22 -8.06
CA VAL A 273 -11.34 4.87 -8.55
C VAL A 273 -12.19 4.62 -9.79
N ARG A 274 -11.55 4.12 -10.84
CA ARG A 274 -12.19 3.81 -12.11
C ARG A 274 -11.84 2.39 -12.54
N PHE A 275 -12.86 1.66 -12.97
CA PHE A 275 -12.74 0.28 -13.43
C PHE A 275 -12.88 0.22 -14.94
N GLU A 276 -11.91 -0.41 -15.61
CA GLU A 276 -11.91 -0.61 -17.06
C GLU A 276 -11.69 -2.09 -17.41
N ASN A 277 -11.83 -2.42 -18.69
CA ASN A 277 -11.56 -3.75 -19.25
C ASN A 277 -12.31 -4.87 -18.54
N LYS A 278 -13.50 -4.58 -17.98
CA LYS A 278 -14.32 -5.60 -17.30
C LYS A 278 -14.74 -6.66 -18.29
N LYS A 279 -14.34 -7.91 -18.01
CA LYS A 279 -14.74 -9.09 -18.81
C LYS A 279 -15.26 -10.17 -17.87
N THR A 280 -16.18 -10.97 -18.37
CA THR A 280 -16.75 -12.13 -17.67
C THR A 280 -16.42 -13.38 -18.46
N TYR A 281 -16.05 -14.45 -17.76
CA TYR A 281 -15.69 -15.73 -18.34
C TYR A 281 -16.69 -16.79 -17.85
N GLU A 282 -17.34 -17.48 -18.80
CA GLU A 282 -18.33 -18.49 -18.46
C GLU A 282 -17.66 -19.77 -17.94
N PRO A 283 -18.25 -20.42 -16.92
CA PRO A 283 -17.76 -21.70 -16.43
C PRO A 283 -18.05 -22.81 -17.45
N LYS A 284 -17.18 -23.80 -17.52
CA LYS A 284 -17.42 -25.03 -18.29
C LYS A 284 -18.23 -26.00 -17.45
N LYS A 285 -19.07 -26.82 -18.12
CA LYS A 285 -19.75 -27.97 -17.51
C LYS A 285 -18.90 -29.21 -17.71
N ILE A 286 -18.49 -29.83 -16.61
CA ILE A 286 -17.71 -31.06 -16.60
C ILE A 286 -18.65 -32.19 -16.15
N ILE A 287 -18.87 -33.16 -17.01
CA ILE A 287 -19.69 -34.35 -16.69
C ILE A 287 -18.73 -35.44 -16.25
N GLN A 288 -18.92 -35.92 -15.03
CA GLN A 288 -18.20 -37.07 -14.48
C GLN A 288 -19.16 -38.25 -14.38
N TYR A 289 -18.77 -39.43 -14.87
CA TYR A 289 -19.55 -40.64 -14.78
C TYR A 289 -19.07 -41.52 -13.63
N GLN A 290 -20.01 -41.96 -12.77
CA GLN A 290 -19.72 -42.82 -11.61
C GLN A 290 -20.73 -43.97 -11.54
N ASP A 291 -20.27 -45.15 -11.08
CA ASP A 291 -21.08 -46.36 -10.99
C ASP A 291 -22.07 -46.39 -9.83
N ASN A 292 -21.71 -45.85 -8.67
CA ASN A 292 -22.44 -46.06 -7.42
C ASN A 292 -23.19 -44.81 -6.93
N ILE A 293 -24.04 -44.21 -7.78
CA ILE A 293 -24.80 -43.04 -7.35
C ILE A 293 -26.27 -43.43 -7.14
N LYS A 294 -26.84 -43.04 -6.00
CA LYS A 294 -28.25 -43.25 -5.69
C LYS A 294 -29.20 -42.40 -6.53
N ASN A 295 -28.74 -41.23 -7.05
CA ASN A 295 -29.56 -40.32 -7.88
C ASN A 295 -28.92 -40.12 -9.25
N VAL A 296 -29.77 -40.10 -10.29
CA VAL A 296 -29.34 -40.02 -11.70
C VAL A 296 -28.64 -38.72 -12.07
N PHE A 297 -28.86 -37.64 -11.28
CA PHE A 297 -28.24 -36.35 -11.47
C PHE A 297 -27.95 -35.72 -10.11
N SER A 298 -26.68 -35.41 -9.82
CA SER A 298 -26.30 -34.54 -8.70
C SER A 298 -25.31 -33.48 -9.19
N SER A 299 -25.54 -32.24 -8.84
CA SER A 299 -24.54 -31.20 -9.03
C SER A 299 -23.65 -31.23 -7.79
N GLU A 300 -22.40 -31.65 -7.95
CA GLU A 300 -21.46 -31.69 -6.84
C GLU A 300 -20.88 -30.28 -6.56
N ARG A 301 -20.68 -29.49 -7.61
CA ARG A 301 -20.17 -28.12 -7.52
C ARG A 301 -20.87 -27.22 -8.52
N LYS A 302 -21.47 -26.14 -8.03
CA LYS A 302 -22.10 -25.12 -8.85
C LYS A 302 -21.04 -24.29 -9.57
N GLY A 303 -21.22 -24.06 -10.87
CA GLY A 303 -20.35 -23.18 -11.64
C GLY A 303 -20.44 -21.72 -11.19
N ARG A 304 -19.31 -21.02 -11.18
CA ARG A 304 -19.25 -19.55 -10.99
C ARG A 304 -18.48 -18.92 -12.14
N LYS A 305 -18.93 -17.75 -12.58
CA LYS A 305 -18.25 -17.00 -13.63
C LYS A 305 -16.91 -16.46 -13.13
N GLY A 306 -15.91 -16.51 -13.99
CA GLY A 306 -14.67 -15.78 -13.81
C GLY A 306 -14.82 -14.32 -14.25
N SER A 307 -13.88 -13.48 -13.87
CA SER A 307 -13.88 -12.07 -14.24
C SER A 307 -12.47 -11.50 -14.38
N SER A 308 -12.31 -10.45 -15.17
CA SER A 308 -11.12 -9.60 -15.16
C SER A 308 -11.52 -8.13 -15.09
N VAL A 309 -10.64 -7.31 -14.51
CA VAL A 309 -10.83 -5.89 -14.37
C VAL A 309 -9.49 -5.18 -14.23
N SER A 310 -9.34 -3.99 -14.85
CA SER A 310 -8.25 -3.07 -14.60
C SER A 310 -8.75 -1.97 -13.68
N VAL A 311 -8.00 -1.69 -12.60
CA VAL A 311 -8.31 -0.68 -11.57
C VAL A 311 -7.40 0.51 -11.77
N TYR A 312 -7.97 1.67 -11.98
CA TYR A 312 -7.25 2.94 -12.11
C TYR A 312 -7.62 3.88 -10.98
N ARG A 313 -6.66 4.69 -10.58
CA ARG A 313 -6.84 5.82 -9.67
C ARG A 313 -6.53 7.11 -10.42
N ASP A 314 -7.53 7.97 -10.54
CA ASP A 314 -7.41 9.30 -11.12
C ASP A 314 -7.29 10.32 -9.98
N GLU A 315 -6.28 11.19 -10.04
CA GLU A 315 -6.02 12.28 -9.11
C GLU A 315 -6.51 13.59 -9.72
N TYR A 316 -7.19 14.39 -8.91
CA TYR A 316 -7.75 15.70 -9.30
C TYR A 316 -7.29 16.76 -8.32
N ASN A 317 -7.00 17.97 -8.83
CA ASN A 317 -6.77 19.15 -7.99
C ASN A 317 -8.09 19.71 -7.42
N SER A 318 -7.96 20.75 -6.59
CA SER A 318 -9.12 21.44 -5.99
C SER A 318 -10.07 22.10 -7.00
N GLN A 319 -9.61 22.40 -8.24
CA GLN A 319 -10.41 22.90 -9.34
C GLN A 319 -11.15 21.79 -10.10
N GLY A 320 -10.90 20.51 -9.76
CA GLY A 320 -11.48 19.35 -10.44
C GLY A 320 -10.80 19.00 -11.76
N GLU A 321 -9.60 19.49 -12.01
CA GLU A 321 -8.79 19.11 -13.14
C GLU A 321 -8.02 17.83 -12.82
N ARG A 322 -8.01 16.89 -13.78
CA ARG A 322 -7.31 15.62 -13.59
C ARG A 322 -5.82 15.81 -13.78
N LEU A 323 -5.07 15.59 -12.70
CA LEU A 323 -3.62 15.73 -12.68
C LEU A 323 -2.91 14.46 -13.17
N LYS A 324 -3.40 13.28 -12.72
CA LYS A 324 -2.73 12.01 -12.98
C LYS A 324 -3.73 10.86 -13.06
N THR A 325 -3.37 9.85 -13.85
CA THR A 325 -4.01 8.53 -13.86
C THR A 325 -2.97 7.47 -13.54
N THR A 326 -3.23 6.62 -12.57
CA THR A 326 -2.35 5.53 -12.16
C THR A 326 -3.07 4.20 -12.31
N LEU A 327 -2.47 3.25 -13.03
CA LEU A 327 -2.93 1.85 -13.01
C LEU A 327 -2.53 1.24 -11.67
N ILE A 328 -3.52 0.82 -10.88
CA ILE A 328 -3.30 0.24 -9.54
C ILE A 328 -3.18 -1.27 -9.64
N ALA A 329 -4.07 -1.93 -10.40
CA ALA A 329 -4.10 -3.37 -10.49
C ALA A 329 -4.77 -3.85 -11.79
N GLU A 330 -4.40 -5.07 -12.21
CA GLU A 330 -5.11 -5.85 -13.22
C GLU A 330 -5.45 -7.21 -12.62
N ASP A 331 -6.70 -7.37 -12.26
CA ASP A 331 -7.18 -8.56 -11.57
C ASP A 331 -7.80 -9.56 -12.58
N PHE A 332 -7.48 -10.84 -12.38
CA PHE A 332 -8.05 -11.92 -13.15
C PHE A 332 -8.44 -13.08 -12.24
N TYR A 333 -9.71 -13.45 -12.28
CA TYR A 333 -10.28 -14.55 -11.52
C TYR A 333 -10.74 -15.65 -12.47
N LEU A 334 -10.31 -16.87 -12.19
CA LEU A 334 -10.70 -18.04 -12.98
C LEU A 334 -12.19 -18.38 -12.79
N PRO A 335 -12.89 -18.82 -13.85
CA PRO A 335 -14.22 -19.39 -13.69
C PRO A 335 -14.14 -20.72 -12.94
N VAL A 336 -15.07 -20.94 -12.04
CA VAL A 336 -15.26 -22.21 -11.35
C VAL A 336 -16.15 -23.10 -12.21
N ASN A 337 -15.61 -24.21 -12.70
CA ASN A 337 -16.38 -25.11 -13.55
C ASN A 337 -17.49 -25.81 -12.75
N GLU A 338 -18.64 -25.99 -13.39
CA GLU A 338 -19.74 -26.80 -12.87
C GLU A 338 -19.39 -28.29 -13.02
N ILE A 339 -19.52 -29.06 -11.94
CA ILE A 339 -19.31 -30.52 -11.96
C ILE A 339 -20.66 -31.18 -11.81
N ILE A 340 -21.04 -31.96 -12.83
CA ILE A 340 -22.26 -32.74 -12.87
C ILE A 340 -21.88 -34.22 -12.82
N ILE A 341 -22.36 -34.94 -11.81
CA ILE A 341 -22.12 -36.36 -11.70
C ILE A 341 -23.30 -37.10 -12.35
N ARG A 342 -23.02 -38.05 -13.24
CA ARG A 342 -23.98 -38.91 -13.89
C ARG A 342 -23.68 -40.38 -13.63
N LYS A 343 -24.72 -41.19 -13.47
CA LYS A 343 -24.58 -42.63 -13.36
C LYS A 343 -24.17 -43.21 -14.73
N ILE A 344 -23.24 -44.16 -14.72
CA ILE A 344 -22.92 -44.93 -15.93
C ILE A 344 -24.19 -45.78 -16.29
N ALA A 345 -24.71 -45.58 -17.48
CA ALA A 345 -25.75 -46.45 -18.01
C ALA A 345 -25.08 -47.63 -18.72
N TYR A 346 -25.14 -48.79 -18.15
CA TYR A 346 -24.79 -50.00 -18.86
C TYR A 346 -25.95 -50.36 -19.80
N PRO A 347 -25.70 -50.75 -21.05
CA PRO A 347 -26.76 -51.30 -21.88
C PRO A 347 -27.34 -52.54 -21.20
N GLU A 348 -28.65 -52.55 -21.00
CA GLU A 348 -29.34 -53.77 -20.56
C GLU A 348 -29.02 -54.86 -21.57
N THR A 349 -28.26 -55.85 -21.15
CA THR A 349 -28.14 -57.11 -21.89
C THR A 349 -29.54 -57.69 -21.90
N SER A 350 -30.19 -57.64 -23.01
CA SER A 350 -31.45 -58.43 -23.26
C SER A 350 -31.10 -59.88 -23.07
N GLU A 351 -31.35 -60.43 -21.88
CA GLU A 351 -31.44 -61.85 -21.68
C GLU A 351 -32.65 -62.29 -22.52
N THR A 352 -32.37 -62.84 -23.69
CA THR A 352 -33.34 -63.61 -24.44
C THR A 352 -33.60 -64.85 -23.63
N GLU A 353 -34.75 -64.89 -22.92
CA GLU A 353 -35.31 -66.11 -22.39
C GLU A 353 -35.50 -67.11 -23.58
N THR A 354 -34.59 -68.06 -23.68
CA THR A 354 -34.80 -69.24 -24.49
C THR A 354 -35.37 -70.28 -23.55
N THR A 355 -36.70 -70.43 -23.72
CA THR A 355 -37.53 -71.46 -23.10
C THR A 355 -36.97 -72.84 -23.36
N GLU A 356 -36.99 -73.63 -22.28
CA GLU A 356 -36.75 -75.05 -22.13
C GLU A 356 -37.01 -75.95 -23.34
N SER A 357 -36.18 -76.96 -23.52
CA SER A 357 -36.62 -78.33 -23.46
C SER A 357 -35.50 -79.35 -23.49
N GLN A 358 -35.51 -80.11 -22.44
CA GLN A 358 -35.21 -81.54 -22.36
C GLN A 358 -33.77 -82.09 -22.48
N ARG A 359 -33.35 -82.68 -21.42
CA ARG A 359 -33.06 -84.11 -21.20
C ARG A 359 -31.64 -84.64 -21.33
N SER A 360 -31.16 -85.05 -20.18
CA SER A 360 -30.51 -86.31 -19.87
C SER A 360 -29.03 -86.53 -20.29
N GLU A 361 -28.38 -86.95 -19.23
CA GLU A 361 -27.33 -88.00 -19.12
C GLU A 361 -25.88 -87.64 -19.35
N SER A 362 -25.22 -87.74 -18.20
CA SER A 362 -23.96 -88.42 -17.95
C SER A 362 -22.78 -88.22 -18.88
N GLU A 363 -21.71 -87.68 -18.35
CA GLU A 363 -20.48 -88.47 -18.04
C GLU A 363 -19.41 -87.62 -17.40
N LYS A 364 -18.85 -88.24 -16.36
CA LYS A 364 -17.59 -87.79 -15.73
C LYS A 364 -16.46 -88.02 -16.73
N ILE A 365 -15.52 -87.15 -16.78
CA ILE A 365 -14.12 -87.48 -16.89
C ILE A 365 -13.27 -86.37 -16.16
N ASP A 366 -12.43 -86.83 -15.28
CA ASP A 366 -11.35 -86.20 -14.63
C ASP A 366 -10.34 -85.59 -15.60
N GLY A 367 -9.72 -84.53 -15.20
CA GLY A 367 -8.54 -83.99 -15.93
C GLY A 367 -7.90 -82.83 -15.17
N GLU A 368 -7.14 -83.22 -14.17
CA GLU A 368 -6.08 -82.42 -13.56
C GLU A 368 -5.08 -81.95 -14.61
N VAL A 369 -4.57 -80.75 -14.50
CA VAL A 369 -3.16 -80.31 -14.70
C VAL A 369 -3.12 -78.79 -14.52
N GLN A 370 -2.65 -78.28 -13.41
CA GLN A 370 -1.33 -77.73 -13.07
C GLN A 370 -0.76 -76.75 -14.09
N GLY A 371 -0.36 -75.64 -13.55
CA GLY A 371 0.89 -75.04 -13.93
C GLY A 371 0.83 -73.52 -14.23
N VAL A 372 1.33 -72.83 -13.32
CA VAL A 372 2.55 -72.03 -13.29
C VAL A 372 2.38 -70.59 -13.80
N VAL A 373 2.36 -69.66 -12.91
CA VAL A 373 3.43 -68.80 -12.32
C VAL A 373 4.11 -67.80 -13.29
N GLU A 374 4.26 -66.63 -12.77
CA GLU A 374 5.25 -65.58 -13.08
C GLU A 374 4.91 -64.61 -14.24
N SER A 375 5.27 -63.37 -14.19
CA SER A 375 6.03 -62.52 -13.22
C SER A 375 5.89 -61.06 -13.64
N GLU A 376 6.01 -60.23 -12.68
CA GLU A 376 6.79 -58.99 -12.64
C GLU A 376 7.07 -58.19 -13.93
N ALA A 377 6.81 -56.90 -13.86
CA ALA A 377 7.90 -55.96 -14.02
C ALA A 377 7.45 -54.53 -13.62
N ASP A 378 8.09 -54.11 -12.55
CA ASP A 378 8.42 -52.73 -12.19
C ASP A 378 8.92 -51.93 -13.40
N GLN A 379 8.49 -50.69 -13.54
CA GLN A 379 9.31 -49.63 -14.11
C GLN A 379 9.15 -48.35 -13.30
N LYS A 380 10.14 -48.14 -12.43
CA LYS A 380 10.57 -46.83 -11.93
C LYS A 380 11.14 -46.05 -13.11
N ASP A 381 10.68 -44.87 -13.34
CA ASP A 381 11.45 -43.85 -14.05
C ASP A 381 11.82 -42.72 -13.10
N THR A 382 13.10 -42.72 -12.76
CA THR A 382 13.89 -41.69 -12.15
C THR A 382 14.12 -40.59 -13.17
N ILE A 383 13.74 -39.35 -12.82
CA ILE A 383 14.22 -38.17 -13.55
C ILE A 383 15.28 -37.48 -12.69
N ALA A 384 16.46 -37.40 -13.28
CA ALA A 384 17.69 -36.86 -12.76
C ALA A 384 17.62 -35.33 -12.59
N GLU A 385 18.27 -34.88 -11.51
CA GLU A 385 18.76 -33.53 -11.30
C GLU A 385 19.76 -33.16 -12.41
N ASP A 386 19.60 -31.98 -12.98
CA ASP A 386 20.69 -31.30 -13.68
C ASP A 386 20.95 -29.94 -13.02
N SER A 387 22.03 -29.93 -12.26
CA SER A 387 22.68 -28.77 -11.70
C SER A 387 23.67 -28.22 -12.71
N THR A 388 23.52 -26.98 -13.12
CA THR A 388 24.64 -26.24 -13.75
C THR A 388 24.84 -24.90 -13.06
N GLU A 389 25.90 -24.83 -12.28
CA GLU A 389 26.68 -23.66 -11.92
C GLU A 389 27.16 -22.89 -13.16
N LEU A 390 27.15 -21.58 -13.08
CA LEU A 390 28.13 -20.67 -13.69
C LEU A 390 27.94 -19.32 -12.98
N ALA A 391 28.77 -18.98 -12.02
CA ALA A 391 30.07 -18.37 -12.02
C ALA A 391 30.12 -16.94 -12.62
N ASN A 392 30.36 -16.00 -11.72
CA ASN A 392 31.19 -14.77 -11.74
C ASN A 392 31.31 -13.92 -13.01
N GLY A 393 31.13 -12.62 -12.80
CA GLY A 393 31.63 -11.56 -13.67
C GLY A 393 31.44 -10.18 -13.10
N GLU A 394 32.47 -9.71 -12.39
CA GLU A 394 32.69 -8.33 -11.99
C GLU A 394 32.62 -7.35 -13.16
N ARG A 395 31.95 -6.21 -12.99
CA ARG A 395 32.54 -4.85 -13.11
C ARG A 395 31.53 -3.78 -12.70
#